data_f4effaa6ba3d4e3c23f502cfecfbb90f
#
_entry.id   f4effaa6ba3d4e3c23f502cfecfbb90f
#
_cell.length_a   1.000
_cell.length_b   1.000
_cell.length_c   1.000
_cell.angle_alpha   90.00
_cell.angle_beta   90.00
_cell.angle_gamma   90.00
#
_symmetry.space_group_name_H-M   'P 1'
#
loop_
_entity.id
_entity.type
_entity.pdbx_description
1 polymer ?
#
loop_
_entity_poly.entity_id
_entity_poly.type
_entity_poly.pdbx_seq_one_letter_code
_entity_poly.pdbx_strand_id
1 'polypeptide(L)'
;MPAEQQPAWEDQIQVAMSEDKMQAYLMFKRVEGAIQITVSELENIIAASGVKHGVQRDLLNLISARPQDFYFSQNIVAVGTPPRNGVDGFVKVLYETGGENRKPIVREDGSVDYKEVIQLANVKAGQLIAERQPPEPGEPGLNVAGEQVPAKDGKEAFFKVGKNVVVNAENTGMYAAIDGLVTRTEKDKLNVFPVYEVNGDVDYNIGNIDFVGTVVIRGNVLTGFKVRASGDIRVTGGIEGAEVESEGSIEISGGIIGSNKGLVKAGRSIKCSFIQEGNVMAGEDVFVAQSIMHSNVRAGRSVVCMGTK
;
A
#
# COMPACT_ATOMS: atom_id res chain seq x y z
N MET A 1 81.13 17.39 5.75
CA MET A 1 80.02 17.24 4.84
C MET A 1 78.89 18.06 5.42
N PRO A 2 78.44 19.16 4.79
CA PRO A 2 77.31 19.90 5.32
C PRO A 2 76.05 19.02 5.17
N ALA A 3 75.24 18.98 6.23
CA ALA A 3 73.94 18.36 6.21
C ALA A 3 73.07 19.02 5.11
N GLU A 4 72.69 18.24 4.11
CA GLU A 4 71.69 18.66 3.15
C GLU A 4 70.40 19.01 3.95
N GLN A 5 70.07 20.28 3.99
CA GLN A 5 68.77 20.74 4.50
C GLN A 5 67.70 20.11 3.63
N GLN A 6 66.92 19.19 4.20
CA GLN A 6 65.70 18.69 3.55
C GLN A 6 64.85 19.88 3.18
N PRO A 7 64.42 20.00 1.92
CA PRO A 7 63.57 21.10 1.52
C PRO A 7 62.26 21.05 2.34
N ALA A 8 61.84 22.22 2.78
CA ALA A 8 60.55 22.34 3.47
C ALA A 8 59.45 21.99 2.49
N TRP A 9 58.80 20.84 2.69
CA TRP A 9 57.71 20.31 1.81
C TRP A 9 56.59 21.37 1.63
N GLU A 10 56.40 22.27 2.58
CA GLU A 10 55.42 23.36 2.57
C GLU A 10 55.55 24.28 1.33
N ASP A 11 56.76 24.42 0.80
CA ASP A 11 57.04 25.21 -0.39
C ASP A 11 56.74 24.43 -1.69
N GLN A 12 56.77 23.11 -1.66
CA GLN A 12 56.63 22.28 -2.84
C GLN A 12 55.27 21.59 -2.96
N ILE A 13 54.59 21.34 -1.85
CA ILE A 13 53.30 20.61 -1.81
C ILE A 13 52.22 21.52 -1.20
N GLN A 14 51.08 21.53 -1.82
CA GLN A 14 49.87 22.19 -1.28
C GLN A 14 48.78 21.14 -1.09
N VAL A 15 48.16 21.15 0.11
CA VAL A 15 46.94 20.41 0.35
C VAL A 15 45.80 21.42 0.50
N ALA A 16 44.71 21.20 -0.24
CA ALA A 16 43.52 22.01 -0.17
C ALA A 16 42.29 21.11 0.01
N MET A 17 41.30 21.61 0.73
CA MET A 17 40.01 20.92 0.87
C MET A 17 38.97 21.51 -0.12
N SER A 18 38.03 20.72 -0.60
CA SER A 18 36.86 21.22 -1.31
C SER A 18 36.04 22.15 -0.41
N GLU A 19 35.18 22.98 -1.00
CA GLU A 19 34.33 23.92 -0.30
C GLU A 19 33.41 23.24 0.74
N ASP A 20 32.87 22.05 0.35
CA ASP A 20 32.06 21.19 1.19
C ASP A 20 32.87 20.30 2.16
N LYS A 21 34.19 20.40 2.10
CA LYS A 21 35.14 19.57 2.86
C LYS A 21 34.96 18.05 2.67
N MET A 22 34.33 17.62 1.56
CA MET A 22 34.15 16.21 1.28
C MET A 22 35.35 15.56 0.58
N GLN A 23 36.27 16.38 0.05
CA GLN A 23 37.48 15.92 -0.60
C GLN A 23 38.67 16.78 -0.17
N ALA A 24 39.85 16.15 -0.12
CA ALA A 24 41.10 16.88 0.01
C ALA A 24 42.01 16.54 -1.17
N TYR A 25 42.62 17.57 -1.72
CA TYR A 25 43.48 17.50 -2.89
C TYR A 25 44.89 17.81 -2.51
N LEU A 26 45.86 17.02 -3.04
CA LEU A 26 47.27 17.29 -2.97
C LEU A 26 47.76 17.73 -4.35
N MET A 27 48.50 18.84 -4.39
CA MET A 27 49.11 19.40 -5.60
C MET A 27 50.59 19.66 -5.35
N PHE A 28 51.42 19.36 -6.33
CA PHE A 28 52.81 19.81 -6.35
C PHE A 28 52.89 21.20 -6.96
N LYS A 29 53.26 22.19 -6.17
CA LYS A 29 53.35 23.62 -6.60
C LYS A 29 54.56 23.88 -7.48
N ARG A 30 55.75 23.31 -7.09
CA ARG A 30 57.02 23.51 -7.75
C ARG A 30 57.78 22.21 -7.70
N VAL A 31 58.40 21.84 -8.79
CA VAL A 31 59.20 20.62 -8.88
C VAL A 31 60.56 21.00 -9.36
N GLU A 32 61.54 21.03 -8.45
CA GLU A 32 62.95 21.22 -8.75
C GLU A 32 63.68 19.92 -8.42
N GLY A 33 64.04 19.15 -9.46
CA GLY A 33 64.73 17.86 -9.29
C GLY A 33 63.81 16.66 -9.03
N ALA A 34 64.41 15.52 -8.68
CA ALA A 34 63.66 14.31 -8.33
C ALA A 34 63.18 14.39 -6.87
N ILE A 35 61.88 14.43 -6.67
CA ILE A 35 61.24 14.39 -5.34
C ILE A 35 61.32 12.96 -4.82
N GLN A 36 61.88 12.77 -3.61
CA GLN A 36 61.78 11.53 -2.83
C GLN A 36 60.99 11.86 -1.55
N ILE A 37 59.75 11.44 -1.49
CA ILE A 37 58.85 11.65 -0.35
C ILE A 37 58.28 10.32 0.11
N THR A 38 58.34 10.06 1.40
CA THR A 38 57.77 8.87 2.01
C THR A 38 56.27 9.02 2.27
N VAL A 39 55.56 7.89 2.40
CA VAL A 39 54.13 7.89 2.76
C VAL A 39 53.88 8.59 4.09
N SER A 40 54.76 8.39 5.08
CA SER A 40 54.64 9.01 6.40
C SER A 40 54.78 10.53 6.34
N GLU A 41 55.63 11.07 5.47
CA GLU A 41 55.77 12.52 5.25
C GLU A 41 54.51 13.07 4.59
N LEU A 42 53.96 12.35 3.58
CA LEU A 42 52.67 12.70 2.95
C LEU A 42 51.54 12.72 3.97
N GLU A 43 51.42 11.68 4.81
CA GLU A 43 50.40 11.60 5.88
C GLU A 43 50.54 12.80 6.86
N ASN A 44 51.78 13.15 7.24
CA ASN A 44 52.03 14.31 8.13
C ASN A 44 51.63 15.64 7.49
N ILE A 45 51.94 15.86 6.21
CA ILE A 45 51.55 17.09 5.48
C ILE A 45 50.03 17.15 5.36
N ILE A 46 49.36 16.07 5.05
CA ILE A 46 47.89 15.96 4.94
C ILE A 46 47.28 16.27 6.31
N ALA A 47 47.78 15.65 7.38
CA ALA A 47 47.27 15.88 8.73
C ALA A 47 47.51 17.32 9.21
N ALA A 48 48.67 17.88 8.91
CA ALA A 48 48.98 19.29 9.23
C ALA A 48 48.03 20.28 8.52
N SER A 49 47.50 19.90 7.36
CA SER A 49 46.50 20.70 6.63
C SER A 49 45.07 20.55 7.18
N GLY A 50 44.88 19.82 8.31
CA GLY A 50 43.60 19.65 8.98
C GLY A 50 42.77 18.45 8.52
N VAL A 51 43.28 17.62 7.64
CA VAL A 51 42.61 16.37 7.20
C VAL A 51 42.76 15.31 8.29
N LYS A 52 41.63 14.76 8.76
CA LYS A 52 41.55 13.76 9.85
C LYS A 52 40.86 12.47 9.46
N HIS A 53 40.13 12.48 8.34
CA HIS A 53 39.30 11.35 7.92
C HIS A 53 39.43 11.08 6.42
N GLY A 54 39.32 9.80 6.05
CA GLY A 54 39.15 9.37 4.65
C GLY A 54 40.43 9.38 3.81
N VAL A 55 41.59 9.43 4.42
CA VAL A 55 42.90 9.41 3.71
C VAL A 55 43.06 8.13 2.88
N GLN A 56 43.37 8.29 1.59
CA GLN A 56 43.53 7.19 0.64
C GLN A 56 45.00 6.70 0.61
N ARG A 57 45.32 5.79 1.53
CA ARG A 57 46.69 5.25 1.68
C ARG A 57 47.25 4.62 0.42
N ASP A 58 46.40 3.93 -0.36
CA ASP A 58 46.85 3.28 -1.61
C ASP A 58 47.35 4.31 -2.62
N LEU A 59 46.69 5.45 -2.72
CA LEU A 59 47.10 6.55 -3.56
C LEU A 59 48.42 7.19 -3.01
N LEU A 60 48.55 7.33 -1.70
CA LEU A 60 49.78 7.85 -1.10
C LEU A 60 50.97 6.94 -1.37
N ASN A 61 50.79 5.62 -1.37
CA ASN A 61 51.82 4.66 -1.75
C ASN A 61 52.25 4.85 -3.23
N LEU A 62 51.30 5.10 -4.13
CA LEU A 62 51.60 5.36 -5.54
C LEU A 62 52.31 6.71 -5.72
N ILE A 63 51.88 7.77 -5.03
CA ILE A 63 52.55 9.07 -5.06
C ILE A 63 53.96 8.98 -4.55
N SER A 64 54.20 8.25 -3.47
CA SER A 64 55.55 8.03 -2.91
C SER A 64 56.45 7.23 -3.86
N ALA A 65 55.90 6.22 -4.53
CA ALA A 65 56.69 5.35 -5.45
C ALA A 65 56.99 6.06 -6.78
N ARG A 66 56.11 6.91 -7.30
CA ARG A 66 56.23 7.59 -8.59
C ARG A 66 55.70 9.02 -8.52
N PRO A 67 56.36 9.93 -7.79
CA PRO A 67 55.79 11.31 -7.59
C PRO A 67 55.60 12.06 -8.91
N GLN A 68 56.45 11.80 -9.90
CA GLN A 68 56.42 12.45 -11.21
C GLN A 68 55.14 12.26 -12.00
N ASP A 69 54.41 11.15 -11.76
CA ASP A 69 53.15 10.85 -12.44
C ASP A 69 51.99 11.76 -11.93
N PHE A 70 52.23 12.40 -10.78
CA PHE A 70 51.24 13.21 -10.07
C PHE A 70 51.54 14.72 -10.10
N TYR A 71 52.60 15.13 -10.79
CA TYR A 71 52.94 16.54 -10.94
C TYR A 71 51.87 17.28 -11.76
N PHE A 72 51.66 18.58 -11.44
CA PHE A 72 50.74 19.48 -12.15
C PHE A 72 49.27 19.00 -12.18
N SER A 73 48.90 18.09 -11.34
CA SER A 73 47.55 17.58 -11.22
C SER A 73 47.01 17.75 -9.79
N GLN A 74 45.68 17.81 -9.68
CA GLN A 74 44.98 17.74 -8.38
C GLN A 74 44.70 16.28 -8.06
N ASN A 75 45.33 15.79 -7.01
CA ASN A 75 45.22 14.39 -6.59
C ASN A 75 44.34 14.28 -5.36
N ILE A 76 43.22 13.55 -5.45
CA ILE A 76 42.28 13.39 -4.34
C ILE A 76 42.86 12.43 -3.30
N VAL A 77 43.49 12.96 -2.26
CA VAL A 77 44.20 12.18 -1.23
C VAL A 77 43.32 11.79 -0.03
N ALA A 78 42.17 12.44 0.12
CA ALA A 78 41.18 12.05 1.11
C ALA A 78 39.75 12.28 0.60
N VAL A 79 38.85 11.40 1.01
CA VAL A 79 37.41 11.48 0.68
C VAL A 79 36.61 11.25 1.95
N GLY A 80 35.69 12.16 2.22
CA GLY A 80 34.74 12.05 3.33
C GLY A 80 33.73 10.94 3.10
N THR A 81 33.12 10.50 4.17
CA THR A 81 31.98 9.58 4.12
C THR A 81 30.69 10.38 3.96
N PRO A 82 29.95 10.26 2.85
CA PRO A 82 28.70 11.03 2.66
C PRO A 82 27.64 10.61 3.67
N PRO A 83 26.77 11.54 4.08
CA PRO A 83 25.63 11.22 4.94
C PRO A 83 24.63 10.32 4.19
N ARG A 84 23.99 9.43 4.92
CA ARG A 84 22.88 8.61 4.43
C ARG A 84 21.57 9.19 4.91
N ASN A 85 20.74 9.68 4.00
CA ASN A 85 19.41 10.16 4.39
C ASN A 85 18.54 8.99 4.85
N GLY A 86 17.71 9.27 5.86
CA GLY A 86 16.69 8.35 6.35
C GLY A 86 15.61 8.08 5.30
N VAL A 87 14.80 7.09 5.57
CA VAL A 87 13.67 6.67 4.72
C VAL A 87 12.38 7.24 5.30
N ASP A 88 11.55 7.85 4.46
CA ASP A 88 10.24 8.35 4.89
C ASP A 88 9.36 7.21 5.36
N GLY A 89 8.63 7.42 6.46
CA GLY A 89 7.58 6.54 6.90
C GLY A 89 6.44 6.48 5.88
N PHE A 90 5.67 5.42 5.91
CA PHE A 90 4.51 5.24 5.02
C PHE A 90 3.35 4.53 5.71
N VAL A 91 2.15 4.66 5.13
CA VAL A 91 0.96 3.92 5.56
C VAL A 91 0.76 2.75 4.61
N LYS A 92 0.87 1.53 5.14
CA LYS A 92 0.59 0.29 4.42
C LYS A 92 -0.90 -0.04 4.58
N VAL A 93 -1.67 0.02 3.50
CA VAL A 93 -3.05 -0.44 3.45
C VAL A 93 -3.06 -1.96 3.24
N LEU A 94 -3.83 -2.69 4.06
CA LEU A 94 -3.85 -4.17 4.07
C LEU A 94 -4.88 -4.77 3.10
N TYR A 95 -5.72 -3.94 2.51
CA TYR A 95 -6.78 -4.34 1.58
C TYR A 95 -6.58 -3.67 0.24
N GLU A 96 -6.83 -4.40 -0.83
CA GLU A 96 -6.89 -3.83 -2.18
C GLU A 96 -8.17 -2.97 -2.30
N THR A 97 -7.99 -1.65 -2.17
CA THR A 97 -9.06 -0.67 -2.23
C THR A 97 -9.17 -0.06 -3.63
N GLY A 98 -9.65 -0.84 -4.56
CA GLY A 98 -9.86 -0.32 -5.92
C GLY A 98 -10.37 -1.41 -6.83
N GLY A 99 -11.50 -1.15 -7.48
CA GLY A 99 -12.11 -2.07 -8.45
C GLY A 99 -11.31 -2.30 -9.74
N GLU A 100 -10.00 -2.06 -9.72
CA GLU A 100 -9.12 -2.20 -10.88
C GLU A 100 -8.60 -3.61 -11.11
N ASN A 101 -8.66 -4.49 -10.12
CA ASN A 101 -8.26 -5.89 -10.28
C ASN A 101 -9.47 -6.81 -10.54
N ARG A 102 -10.23 -6.50 -11.59
CA ARG A 102 -11.24 -7.41 -12.14
C ARG A 102 -10.54 -8.54 -12.90
N LYS A 103 -9.84 -9.42 -12.20
CA LYS A 103 -9.26 -10.62 -12.80
C LYS A 103 -10.14 -11.81 -12.46
N PRO A 104 -10.68 -12.51 -13.46
CA PRO A 104 -11.39 -13.74 -13.21
C PRO A 104 -10.48 -14.74 -12.47
N ILE A 105 -11.03 -15.45 -11.52
CA ILE A 105 -10.27 -16.48 -10.79
C ILE A 105 -10.04 -17.66 -11.69
N VAL A 106 -8.78 -18.02 -11.89
CA VAL A 106 -8.40 -19.27 -12.57
C VAL A 106 -8.40 -20.37 -11.53
N ARG A 107 -9.27 -21.37 -11.69
CA ARG A 107 -9.34 -22.54 -10.82
C ARG A 107 -8.13 -23.44 -11.02
N GLU A 108 -7.87 -24.34 -10.07
CA GLU A 108 -6.75 -25.29 -10.13
C GLU A 108 -6.81 -26.22 -11.36
N ASP A 109 -8.00 -26.44 -11.94
CA ASP A 109 -8.22 -27.21 -13.17
C ASP A 109 -7.98 -26.41 -14.46
N GLY A 110 -7.55 -25.13 -14.35
CA GLY A 110 -7.31 -24.23 -15.48
C GLY A 110 -8.57 -23.58 -16.05
N SER A 111 -9.75 -23.84 -15.52
CA SER A 111 -11.00 -23.18 -15.92
C SER A 111 -11.05 -21.77 -15.31
N VAL A 112 -11.66 -20.83 -16.06
CA VAL A 112 -11.80 -19.43 -15.63
C VAL A 112 -13.23 -19.20 -15.17
N ASP A 113 -13.41 -18.80 -13.91
CA ASP A 113 -14.72 -18.44 -13.39
C ASP A 113 -14.99 -16.95 -13.63
N TYR A 114 -15.75 -16.65 -14.66
CA TYR A 114 -16.15 -15.28 -15.02
C TYR A 114 -17.21 -14.68 -14.10
N LYS A 115 -17.71 -15.44 -13.11
CA LYS A 115 -18.71 -14.96 -12.14
C LYS A 115 -18.07 -14.49 -10.83
N GLU A 116 -16.83 -14.86 -10.55
CA GLU A 116 -16.06 -14.40 -9.40
C GLU A 116 -15.08 -13.28 -9.83
N VAL A 117 -15.63 -12.13 -10.20
CA VAL A 117 -14.86 -11.03 -10.79
C VAL A 117 -14.45 -9.99 -9.74
N ILE A 118 -15.19 -9.82 -8.67
CA ILE A 118 -14.97 -8.77 -7.66
C ILE A 118 -14.77 -9.41 -6.29
N GLN A 119 -13.55 -9.28 -5.76
CA GLN A 119 -13.30 -9.50 -4.34
C GLN A 119 -13.55 -8.19 -3.60
N LEU A 120 -14.66 -8.12 -2.86
CA LEU A 120 -14.94 -6.98 -2.01
C LEU A 120 -13.97 -6.96 -0.83
N ALA A 121 -13.41 -5.80 -0.53
CA ALA A 121 -12.57 -5.58 0.65
C ALA A 121 -13.43 -5.55 1.93
N ASN A 122 -14.02 -6.68 2.27
CA ASN A 122 -14.86 -6.88 3.44
C ASN A 122 -14.05 -6.82 4.72
N VAL A 123 -14.52 -6.04 5.71
CA VAL A 123 -13.93 -5.97 7.04
C VAL A 123 -15.01 -6.05 8.11
N LYS A 124 -14.62 -6.58 9.28
CA LYS A 124 -15.44 -6.58 10.49
C LYS A 124 -15.00 -5.47 11.44
N ALA A 125 -15.91 -5.02 12.29
CA ALA A 125 -15.60 -4.05 13.34
C ALA A 125 -14.41 -4.53 14.19
N GLY A 126 -13.47 -3.63 14.47
CA GLY A 126 -12.22 -3.93 15.16
C GLY A 126 -11.11 -4.54 14.30
N GLN A 127 -11.34 -4.81 13.03
CA GLN A 127 -10.33 -5.37 12.14
C GLN A 127 -9.34 -4.30 11.68
N LEU A 128 -8.04 -4.64 11.67
CA LEU A 128 -6.97 -3.76 11.20
C LEU A 128 -7.07 -3.57 9.69
N ILE A 129 -7.09 -2.32 9.23
CA ILE A 129 -7.20 -1.96 7.80
C ILE A 129 -5.95 -1.31 7.22
N ALA A 130 -5.16 -0.64 8.05
CA ALA A 130 -3.89 -0.07 7.64
C ALA A 130 -2.91 0.00 8.82
N GLU A 131 -1.62 -0.09 8.51
CA GLU A 131 -0.51 0.04 9.45
C GLU A 131 0.38 1.21 9.06
N ARG A 132 0.87 1.94 10.07
CA ARG A 132 1.88 2.97 9.87
C ARG A 132 3.26 2.38 10.13
N GLN A 133 4.14 2.51 9.14
CA GLN A 133 5.55 2.22 9.28
C GLN A 133 6.27 3.52 9.67
N PRO A 134 7.04 3.53 10.78
CA PRO A 134 7.77 4.70 11.20
C PRO A 134 8.88 5.05 10.18
N PRO A 135 9.32 6.32 10.15
CA PRO A 135 10.48 6.70 9.35
C PRO A 135 11.76 6.13 9.94
N GLU A 136 12.75 5.94 9.10
CA GLU A 136 14.10 5.61 9.54
C GLU A 136 14.92 6.90 9.70
N PRO A 137 15.71 7.03 10.78
CA PRO A 137 16.61 8.16 10.96
C PRO A 137 17.72 8.13 9.92
N GLY A 138 18.25 9.30 9.58
CA GLY A 138 19.44 9.43 8.76
C GLY A 138 20.72 9.11 9.54
N GLU A 139 21.73 8.65 8.85
CA GLU A 139 23.06 8.40 9.39
C GLU A 139 23.99 9.56 8.99
N PRO A 140 24.56 10.31 9.94
CA PRO A 140 25.46 11.40 9.62
C PRO A 140 26.73 10.88 8.96
N GLY A 141 27.23 11.62 7.98
CA GLY A 141 28.52 11.41 7.37
C GLY A 141 29.66 12.07 8.15
N LEU A 142 30.88 11.92 7.64
CA LEU A 142 32.08 12.62 8.14
C LEU A 142 32.80 13.26 6.97
N ASN A 143 33.11 14.55 7.10
CA ASN A 143 33.95 15.21 6.11
C ASN A 143 35.44 14.91 6.36
N VAL A 144 36.34 15.33 5.46
CA VAL A 144 37.76 15.06 5.58
C VAL A 144 38.42 15.76 6.79
N ALA A 145 37.81 16.80 7.32
CA ALA A 145 38.26 17.46 8.56
C ALA A 145 37.84 16.70 9.83
N GLY A 146 37.05 15.63 9.71
CA GLY A 146 36.50 14.87 10.82
C GLY A 146 35.28 15.49 11.47
N GLU A 147 34.63 16.45 10.80
CA GLU A 147 33.39 17.07 11.26
C GLU A 147 32.20 16.25 10.74
N GLN A 148 31.16 16.14 11.54
CA GLN A 148 29.92 15.45 11.13
C GLN A 148 29.18 16.24 10.05
N VAL A 149 28.78 15.55 8.99
CA VAL A 149 27.90 16.05 7.94
C VAL A 149 26.48 15.56 8.24
N PRO A 150 25.52 16.45 8.54
CA PRO A 150 24.20 16.02 8.95
C PRO A 150 23.46 15.31 7.81
N ALA A 151 22.79 14.22 8.15
CA ALA A 151 21.82 13.57 7.29
C ALA A 151 20.42 14.16 7.50
N LYS A 152 19.53 13.95 6.55
CA LYS A 152 18.11 14.27 6.71
C LYS A 152 17.40 13.05 7.24
N ASP A 153 16.66 13.19 8.34
CA ASP A 153 15.78 12.14 8.82
C ASP A 153 14.59 11.95 7.88
N GLY A 154 14.06 10.72 7.84
CA GLY A 154 12.83 10.40 7.14
C GLY A 154 11.65 11.16 7.77
N LYS A 155 10.67 11.51 6.95
CA LYS A 155 9.45 12.21 7.39
C LYS A 155 8.44 11.24 7.94
N GLU A 156 7.71 11.63 8.96
CA GLU A 156 6.61 10.84 9.49
C GLU A 156 5.44 10.78 8.51
N ALA A 157 4.83 9.59 8.39
CA ALA A 157 3.57 9.40 7.70
C ALA A 157 2.40 9.51 8.68
N PHE A 158 1.27 10.02 8.21
CA PHE A 158 0.05 10.16 9.01
C PHE A 158 -1.13 9.47 8.33
N PHE A 159 -2.00 8.88 9.14
CA PHE A 159 -3.25 8.33 8.64
C PHE A 159 -4.17 9.44 8.16
N LYS A 160 -4.76 9.23 6.97
CA LYS A 160 -5.83 10.07 6.46
C LYS A 160 -7.17 9.41 6.81
N VAL A 161 -7.67 9.74 7.99
CA VAL A 161 -8.88 9.15 8.58
C VAL A 161 -10.12 9.57 7.80
N GLY A 162 -10.94 8.60 7.42
CA GLY A 162 -12.24 8.79 6.76
C GLY A 162 -13.42 8.45 7.68
N LYS A 163 -14.53 7.97 7.07
CA LYS A 163 -15.74 7.59 7.80
C LYS A 163 -15.62 6.17 8.35
N ASN A 164 -16.16 5.96 9.55
CA ASN A 164 -16.24 4.65 10.21
C ASN A 164 -14.90 3.91 10.35
N VAL A 165 -13.84 4.67 10.58
CA VAL A 165 -12.51 4.15 10.90
C VAL A 165 -12.00 4.81 12.17
N VAL A 166 -11.19 4.09 12.93
CA VAL A 166 -10.57 4.56 14.17
C VAL A 166 -9.08 4.26 14.13
N VAL A 167 -8.29 5.09 14.78
CA VAL A 167 -6.85 4.92 14.93
C VAL A 167 -6.58 4.62 16.39
N ASN A 168 -5.65 3.70 16.67
CA ASN A 168 -5.25 3.39 18.04
C ASN A 168 -4.50 4.57 18.68
N ALA A 169 -4.36 4.53 20.02
CA ALA A 169 -3.74 5.60 20.78
C ALA A 169 -2.26 5.85 20.39
N GLU A 170 -1.56 4.79 19.98
CA GLU A 170 -0.16 4.83 19.57
C GLU A 170 0.03 5.34 18.14
N ASN A 171 -1.05 5.60 17.38
CA ASN A 171 -1.00 5.97 15.96
C ASN A 171 -0.23 4.98 15.07
N THR A 172 -0.26 3.70 15.39
CA THR A 172 0.41 2.64 14.64
C THR A 172 -0.52 1.86 13.72
N GLY A 173 -1.82 1.80 14.05
CA GLY A 173 -2.82 1.05 13.30
C GLY A 173 -4.14 1.81 13.13
N MET A 174 -4.78 1.58 11.98
CA MET A 174 -6.13 2.06 11.67
C MET A 174 -7.06 0.87 11.54
N TYR A 175 -8.22 0.94 12.19
CA TYR A 175 -9.18 -0.15 12.35
C TYR A 175 -10.55 0.25 11.83
N ALA A 176 -11.31 -0.73 11.36
CA ALA A 176 -12.72 -0.56 11.02
C ALA A 176 -13.54 -0.34 12.31
N ALA A 177 -14.36 0.70 12.34
CA ALA A 177 -15.29 0.95 13.46
C ALA A 177 -16.58 0.12 13.36
N ILE A 178 -16.92 -0.33 12.15
CA ILE A 178 -18.12 -1.10 11.81
C ILE A 178 -17.78 -2.18 10.78
N ASP A 179 -18.68 -3.15 10.62
CA ASP A 179 -18.63 -4.09 9.50
C ASP A 179 -18.93 -3.36 8.18
N GLY A 180 -18.20 -3.70 7.11
CA GLY A 180 -18.45 -3.05 5.82
C GLY A 180 -17.33 -3.22 4.80
N LEU A 181 -17.41 -2.40 3.76
CA LEU A 181 -16.49 -2.33 2.64
C LEU A 181 -15.44 -1.24 2.88
N VAL A 182 -14.16 -1.60 2.83
CA VAL A 182 -13.07 -0.62 2.84
C VAL A 182 -12.99 0.05 1.47
N THR A 183 -12.99 1.38 1.47
CA THR A 183 -12.80 2.18 0.26
C THR A 183 -11.72 3.22 0.46
N ARG A 184 -11.02 3.57 -0.61
CA ARG A 184 -10.03 4.63 -0.64
C ARG A 184 -10.50 5.76 -1.55
N THR A 185 -10.48 7.00 -1.05
CA THR A 185 -10.79 8.17 -1.87
C THR A 185 -9.57 8.68 -2.63
N GLU A 186 -9.77 9.55 -3.63
CA GLU A 186 -8.69 10.24 -4.38
C GLU A 186 -7.70 10.98 -3.48
N LYS A 187 -8.12 11.38 -2.27
CA LYS A 187 -7.27 12.04 -1.27
C LYS A 187 -6.63 11.05 -0.27
N ASP A 188 -6.58 9.77 -0.61
CA ASP A 188 -6.04 8.68 0.22
C ASP A 188 -6.73 8.47 1.58
N LYS A 189 -7.95 8.97 1.77
CA LYS A 189 -8.72 8.69 2.98
C LYS A 189 -9.32 7.29 2.89
N LEU A 190 -9.15 6.50 3.94
CA LEU A 190 -9.80 5.21 4.07
C LEU A 190 -11.15 5.38 4.76
N ASN A 191 -12.19 4.76 4.19
CA ASN A 191 -13.54 4.73 4.75
C ASN A 191 -14.01 3.28 4.83
N VAL A 192 -14.95 3.02 5.76
CA VAL A 192 -15.69 1.76 5.82
C VAL A 192 -17.17 2.08 5.64
N PHE A 193 -17.81 1.47 4.63
CA PHE A 193 -19.23 1.65 4.36
C PHE A 193 -20.00 0.38 4.67
N PRO A 194 -21.11 0.45 5.43
CA PRO A 194 -21.93 -0.72 5.78
C PRO A 194 -22.85 -1.14 4.63
N VAL A 195 -22.86 -0.40 3.53
CA VAL A 195 -23.72 -0.65 2.37
C VAL A 195 -22.88 -0.76 1.11
N TYR A 196 -23.10 -1.84 0.36
CA TYR A 196 -22.57 -2.03 -0.99
C TYR A 196 -23.69 -1.80 -2.01
N GLU A 197 -23.52 -0.80 -2.88
CA GLU A 197 -24.51 -0.40 -3.87
C GLU A 197 -24.07 -0.78 -5.28
N VAL A 198 -24.95 -1.50 -6.01
CA VAL A 198 -24.80 -1.87 -7.41
C VAL A 198 -25.76 -1.02 -8.24
N ASN A 199 -25.23 -0.17 -9.12
CA ASN A 199 -26.01 0.77 -9.94
C ASN A 199 -26.56 0.14 -11.25
N GLY A 200 -26.84 -1.15 -11.27
CA GLY A 200 -27.36 -1.90 -12.41
C GLY A 200 -27.71 -3.30 -12.03
N ASP A 201 -27.72 -4.17 -13.01
CA ASP A 201 -27.97 -5.61 -12.83
C ASP A 201 -26.76 -6.32 -12.25
N VAL A 202 -27.01 -7.40 -11.50
CA VAL A 202 -25.96 -8.36 -11.13
C VAL A 202 -25.83 -9.32 -12.31
N ASP A 203 -24.80 -9.08 -13.11
CA ASP A 203 -24.45 -9.76 -14.34
C ASP A 203 -22.96 -10.13 -14.39
N TYR A 204 -22.44 -10.51 -15.56
CA TYR A 204 -21.02 -10.84 -15.74
C TYR A 204 -20.07 -9.65 -15.53
N ASN A 205 -20.54 -8.41 -15.52
CA ASN A 205 -19.70 -7.23 -15.23
C ASN A 205 -19.51 -7.05 -13.72
N ILE A 206 -20.51 -7.43 -12.94
CA ILE A 206 -20.48 -7.33 -11.47
C ILE A 206 -20.02 -8.65 -10.85
N GLY A 207 -20.50 -9.79 -11.37
CA GLY A 207 -20.22 -11.11 -10.83
C GLY A 207 -21.02 -11.44 -9.56
N ASN A 208 -20.57 -12.49 -8.87
CA ASN A 208 -21.16 -12.89 -7.59
C ASN A 208 -20.78 -11.86 -6.49
N ILE A 209 -21.71 -11.67 -5.55
CA ILE A 209 -21.55 -10.73 -4.45
C ILE A 209 -21.55 -11.50 -3.13
N ASP A 210 -20.54 -11.29 -2.29
CA ASP A 210 -20.50 -11.74 -0.90
C ASP A 210 -20.07 -10.57 -0.03
N PHE A 211 -20.99 -10.06 0.81
CA PHE A 211 -20.79 -8.84 1.55
C PHE A 211 -21.23 -8.95 3.01
N VAL A 212 -20.41 -8.43 3.92
CA VAL A 212 -20.67 -8.46 5.38
C VAL A 212 -21.69 -7.44 5.87
N GLY A 213 -22.20 -6.55 5.01
CA GLY A 213 -23.20 -5.54 5.33
C GLY A 213 -24.46 -5.65 4.50
N THR A 214 -25.11 -4.52 4.23
CA THR A 214 -26.32 -4.44 3.42
C THR A 214 -25.98 -4.27 1.94
N VAL A 215 -26.63 -5.05 1.06
CA VAL A 215 -26.50 -4.95 -0.40
C VAL A 215 -27.71 -4.26 -0.99
N VAL A 216 -27.50 -3.26 -1.83
CA VAL A 216 -28.54 -2.54 -2.58
C VAL A 216 -28.28 -2.69 -4.07
N ILE A 217 -29.20 -3.33 -4.79
CA ILE A 217 -29.11 -3.57 -6.24
C ILE A 217 -30.21 -2.72 -6.92
N ARG A 218 -29.78 -1.76 -7.76
CA ARG A 218 -30.70 -0.87 -8.48
C ARG A 218 -31.36 -1.54 -9.68
N GLY A 219 -30.82 -2.65 -10.16
CA GLY A 219 -31.34 -3.45 -11.25
C GLY A 219 -31.87 -4.80 -10.79
N ASN A 220 -31.66 -5.81 -11.63
CA ASN A 220 -32.09 -7.21 -11.43
C ASN A 220 -30.93 -8.07 -10.97
N VAL A 221 -31.23 -9.26 -10.42
CA VAL A 221 -30.26 -10.33 -10.23
C VAL A 221 -30.52 -11.38 -11.29
N LEU A 222 -29.58 -11.55 -12.22
CA LEU A 222 -29.75 -12.40 -13.39
C LEU A 222 -29.44 -13.88 -13.09
N THR A 223 -29.90 -14.75 -14.00
CA THR A 223 -29.84 -16.20 -13.86
C THR A 223 -28.42 -16.70 -13.62
N GLY A 224 -28.26 -17.51 -12.58
CA GLY A 224 -27.03 -18.22 -12.23
C GLY A 224 -26.01 -17.39 -11.47
N PHE A 225 -26.34 -16.15 -11.07
CA PHE A 225 -25.51 -15.37 -10.17
C PHE A 225 -25.90 -15.63 -8.71
N LYS A 226 -24.95 -15.32 -7.81
CA LYS A 226 -25.11 -15.47 -6.37
C LYS A 226 -24.89 -14.15 -5.66
N VAL A 227 -25.82 -13.81 -4.75
CA VAL A 227 -25.73 -12.65 -3.88
C VAL A 227 -25.89 -13.12 -2.44
N ARG A 228 -24.85 -12.86 -1.62
CA ARG A 228 -24.87 -13.13 -0.19
C ARG A 228 -24.63 -11.85 0.60
N ALA A 229 -25.38 -11.67 1.67
CA ALA A 229 -25.20 -10.54 2.58
C ALA A 229 -25.42 -10.99 4.04
N SER A 230 -24.58 -10.53 4.96
CA SER A 230 -24.86 -10.67 6.40
C SER A 230 -25.91 -9.66 6.88
N GLY A 231 -26.06 -8.52 6.18
CA GLY A 231 -27.16 -7.56 6.39
C GLY A 231 -28.33 -7.80 5.45
N ASP A 232 -29.16 -6.77 5.28
CA ASP A 232 -30.32 -6.82 4.39
C ASP A 232 -29.92 -6.80 2.91
N ILE A 233 -30.77 -7.35 2.04
CA ILE A 233 -30.66 -7.22 0.58
C ILE A 233 -31.88 -6.45 0.06
N ARG A 234 -31.64 -5.40 -0.74
CA ARG A 234 -32.68 -4.65 -1.43
C ARG A 234 -32.47 -4.69 -2.93
N VAL A 235 -33.46 -5.17 -3.67
CA VAL A 235 -33.44 -5.27 -5.13
C VAL A 235 -34.57 -4.41 -5.70
N THR A 236 -34.23 -3.39 -6.48
CA THR A 236 -35.23 -2.51 -7.11
C THR A 236 -35.90 -3.22 -8.29
N GLY A 237 -35.18 -4.06 -9.00
CA GLY A 237 -35.74 -4.93 -10.05
C GLY A 237 -36.31 -6.25 -9.52
N GLY A 238 -36.11 -7.31 -10.26
CA GLY A 238 -36.50 -8.69 -9.92
C GLY A 238 -35.31 -9.63 -9.72
N ILE A 239 -35.60 -10.84 -9.34
CA ILE A 239 -34.64 -11.95 -9.23
C ILE A 239 -35.04 -13.03 -10.22
N GLU A 240 -34.14 -13.40 -11.14
CA GLU A 240 -34.37 -14.38 -12.19
C GLU A 240 -33.38 -15.54 -12.08
N GLY A 241 -33.83 -16.72 -11.66
CA GLY A 241 -33.02 -17.94 -11.63
C GLY A 241 -31.68 -17.83 -10.87
N ALA A 242 -31.60 -16.96 -9.87
CA ALA A 242 -30.41 -16.67 -9.11
C ALA A 242 -30.48 -17.20 -7.67
N GLU A 243 -29.33 -17.31 -7.01
CA GLU A 243 -29.24 -17.64 -5.59
C GLU A 243 -29.05 -16.34 -4.80
N VAL A 244 -30.01 -15.99 -3.94
CA VAL A 244 -29.95 -14.78 -3.10
C VAL A 244 -30.14 -15.17 -1.64
N GLU A 245 -29.12 -14.97 -0.83
CA GLU A 245 -29.12 -15.30 0.59
C GLU A 245 -28.78 -14.07 1.45
N SER A 246 -29.56 -13.84 2.50
CA SER A 246 -29.34 -12.79 3.49
C SER A 246 -29.53 -13.37 4.90
N GLU A 247 -28.69 -12.94 5.85
CA GLU A 247 -28.95 -13.21 7.28
C GLU A 247 -30.02 -12.26 7.84
N GLY A 248 -30.22 -11.10 7.20
CA GLY A 248 -31.28 -10.15 7.48
C GLY A 248 -32.56 -10.39 6.68
N SER A 249 -33.15 -9.33 6.17
CA SER A 249 -34.36 -9.34 5.32
C SER A 249 -34.03 -9.11 3.85
N ILE A 250 -34.89 -9.61 2.96
CA ILE A 250 -34.78 -9.37 1.52
C ILE A 250 -36.03 -8.62 1.05
N GLU A 251 -35.82 -7.43 0.47
CA GLU A 251 -36.87 -6.62 -0.12
C GLU A 251 -36.66 -6.49 -1.62
N ILE A 252 -37.66 -6.92 -2.41
CA ILE A 252 -37.63 -6.94 -3.87
C ILE A 252 -38.83 -6.16 -4.35
N SER A 253 -38.62 -5.05 -5.09
CA SER A 253 -39.70 -4.27 -5.65
C SER A 253 -40.43 -4.99 -6.80
N GLY A 254 -39.66 -5.78 -7.57
CA GLY A 254 -40.19 -6.66 -8.61
C GLY A 254 -40.61 -8.02 -8.09
N GLY A 255 -40.57 -9.02 -8.97
CA GLY A 255 -40.93 -10.42 -8.66
C GLY A 255 -39.71 -11.33 -8.53
N ILE A 256 -39.98 -12.53 -8.05
CA ILE A 256 -39.05 -13.66 -8.02
C ILE A 256 -39.50 -14.67 -9.07
N ILE A 257 -38.65 -14.91 -10.07
CA ILE A 257 -38.85 -15.96 -11.10
C ILE A 257 -37.76 -17.00 -10.91
N GLY A 258 -38.12 -18.17 -10.41
CA GLY A 258 -37.12 -19.16 -9.99
C GLY A 258 -36.53 -19.98 -11.13
N SER A 259 -37.23 -20.15 -12.26
CA SER A 259 -36.81 -20.96 -13.41
C SER A 259 -36.25 -22.34 -13.01
N ASN A 260 -36.82 -22.95 -11.99
CA ASN A 260 -36.45 -24.23 -11.37
C ASN A 260 -35.00 -24.32 -10.80
N LYS A 261 -34.24 -23.24 -10.75
CA LYS A 261 -32.85 -23.22 -10.28
C LYS A 261 -32.55 -22.15 -9.22
N GLY A 262 -33.43 -21.16 -9.07
CA GLY A 262 -33.21 -20.05 -8.14
C GLY A 262 -33.57 -20.43 -6.71
N LEU A 263 -32.84 -19.90 -5.75
CA LEU A 263 -33.10 -19.96 -4.32
C LEU A 263 -33.07 -18.56 -3.73
N VAL A 264 -34.13 -18.15 -3.03
CA VAL A 264 -34.14 -16.88 -2.27
C VAL A 264 -34.34 -17.24 -0.80
N LYS A 265 -33.34 -16.92 0.04
CA LYS A 265 -33.35 -17.26 1.45
C LYS A 265 -33.02 -16.04 2.29
N ALA A 266 -33.88 -15.74 3.26
CA ALA A 266 -33.68 -14.70 4.27
C ALA A 266 -33.67 -15.28 5.68
N GLY A 267 -32.80 -14.76 6.53
CA GLY A 267 -32.80 -15.08 7.96
C GLY A 267 -34.03 -14.51 8.68
N ARG A 268 -34.54 -13.37 8.21
CA ARG A 268 -35.76 -12.73 8.72
C ARG A 268 -36.91 -12.80 7.69
N SER A 269 -37.26 -11.72 7.06
CA SER A 269 -38.45 -11.63 6.22
C SER A 269 -38.13 -11.40 4.76
N ILE A 270 -39.01 -11.84 3.86
CA ILE A 270 -38.95 -11.59 2.44
C ILE A 270 -40.20 -10.82 2.02
N LYS A 271 -39.99 -9.74 1.23
CA LYS A 271 -41.08 -8.95 0.64
C LYS A 271 -40.84 -8.83 -0.87
N CYS A 272 -41.87 -9.16 -1.66
CA CYS A 272 -41.80 -9.07 -3.12
C CYS A 272 -43.17 -8.83 -3.74
N SER A 273 -43.22 -8.50 -5.05
CA SER A 273 -44.46 -8.32 -5.78
C SER A 273 -45.13 -9.65 -6.10
N PHE A 274 -44.44 -10.60 -6.69
CA PHE A 274 -44.94 -11.94 -7.03
C PHE A 274 -43.86 -12.99 -6.95
N ILE A 275 -44.23 -14.27 -6.90
CA ILE A 275 -43.32 -15.40 -6.94
C ILE A 275 -43.83 -16.38 -8.00
N GLN A 276 -42.97 -16.73 -8.97
CA GLN A 276 -43.25 -17.72 -10.00
C GLN A 276 -42.11 -18.75 -10.10
N GLU A 277 -42.46 -20.03 -10.08
CA GLU A 277 -41.52 -21.15 -10.18
C GLU A 277 -40.34 -21.06 -9.23
N GLY A 278 -40.51 -20.38 -8.06
CA GLY A 278 -39.47 -20.03 -7.12
C GLY A 278 -39.38 -20.97 -5.92
N ASN A 279 -38.18 -21.10 -5.37
CA ASN A 279 -37.93 -21.67 -4.05
C ASN A 279 -37.55 -20.56 -3.09
N VAL A 280 -38.45 -20.23 -2.15
CA VAL A 280 -38.34 -19.06 -1.28
C VAL A 280 -38.45 -19.50 0.17
N MET A 281 -37.48 -19.08 1.00
CA MET A 281 -37.40 -19.45 2.40
C MET A 281 -37.12 -18.22 3.27
N ALA A 282 -37.95 -17.97 4.27
CA ALA A 282 -37.76 -16.92 5.27
C ALA A 282 -37.78 -17.51 6.68
N GLY A 283 -36.90 -17.00 7.56
CA GLY A 283 -36.91 -17.36 8.98
C GLY A 283 -38.14 -16.84 9.72
N GLU A 284 -38.73 -15.75 9.24
CA GLU A 284 -39.96 -15.16 9.82
C GLU A 284 -41.10 -15.15 8.81
N ASP A 285 -41.29 -14.07 8.05
CA ASP A 285 -42.45 -13.85 7.21
C ASP A 285 -42.09 -13.76 5.72
N VAL A 286 -43.03 -14.17 4.86
CA VAL A 286 -43.03 -13.89 3.44
C VAL A 286 -44.23 -13.08 3.06
N PHE A 287 -44.02 -11.84 2.56
CA PHE A 287 -45.05 -10.93 2.09
C PHE A 287 -45.03 -10.83 0.55
N VAL A 288 -46.12 -11.23 -0.09
CA VAL A 288 -46.27 -11.17 -1.53
C VAL A 288 -47.44 -10.29 -1.87
N ALA A 289 -47.21 -9.23 -2.66
CA ALA A 289 -48.24 -8.26 -2.94
C ALA A 289 -49.32 -8.77 -3.93
N GLN A 290 -48.96 -9.61 -4.90
CA GLN A 290 -49.85 -10.01 -5.99
C GLN A 290 -50.17 -11.49 -6.01
N SER A 291 -49.22 -12.39 -6.35
CA SER A 291 -49.48 -13.80 -6.57
C SER A 291 -48.28 -14.70 -6.26
N ILE A 292 -48.61 -15.95 -5.94
CA ILE A 292 -47.64 -17.05 -5.82
C ILE A 292 -48.10 -18.15 -6.77
N MET A 293 -47.23 -18.51 -7.74
CA MET A 293 -47.55 -19.52 -8.76
C MET A 293 -46.43 -20.58 -8.87
N HIS A 294 -46.79 -21.83 -8.89
CA HIS A 294 -45.89 -22.99 -9.11
C HIS A 294 -44.62 -22.96 -8.24
N SER A 295 -44.75 -22.49 -7.00
CA SER A 295 -43.59 -22.16 -6.15
C SER A 295 -43.61 -22.93 -4.82
N ASN A 296 -42.41 -23.13 -4.27
CA ASN A 296 -42.21 -23.68 -2.95
C ASN A 296 -41.84 -22.51 -1.99
N VAL A 297 -42.79 -22.12 -1.15
CA VAL A 297 -42.58 -20.98 -0.21
C VAL A 297 -42.68 -21.51 1.21
N ARG A 298 -41.65 -21.22 2.00
CA ARG A 298 -41.56 -21.58 3.41
C ARG A 298 -41.28 -20.34 4.25
N ALA A 299 -42.01 -20.18 5.33
CA ALA A 299 -41.80 -19.12 6.31
C ALA A 299 -41.82 -19.73 7.72
N GLY A 300 -40.99 -19.22 8.60
CA GLY A 300 -40.98 -19.64 10.00
C GLY A 300 -42.22 -19.19 10.75
N ARG A 301 -42.88 -18.11 10.32
CA ARG A 301 -44.05 -17.53 10.98
C ARG A 301 -45.28 -17.44 10.07
N SER A 302 -45.25 -16.63 9.01
CA SER A 302 -46.39 -16.49 8.12
C SER A 302 -46.04 -16.28 6.67
N VAL A 303 -46.91 -16.73 5.76
CA VAL A 303 -46.92 -16.37 4.34
C VAL A 303 -48.21 -15.58 4.07
N VAL A 304 -48.06 -14.32 3.68
CA VAL A 304 -49.14 -13.40 3.36
C VAL A 304 -49.09 -13.07 1.89
N CYS A 305 -50.16 -13.42 1.16
CA CYS A 305 -50.35 -13.02 -0.24
C CYS A 305 -51.60 -12.18 -0.30
N MET A 306 -51.47 -10.87 -0.67
CA MET A 306 -52.59 -9.95 -0.66
C MET A 306 -53.50 -10.13 -1.88
N GLY A 307 -52.98 -10.62 -2.99
CA GLY A 307 -53.71 -10.79 -4.25
C GLY A 307 -53.98 -9.47 -4.99
N THR A 308 -54.19 -9.54 -6.29
CA THR A 308 -54.74 -8.43 -7.08
C THR A 308 -56.24 -8.46 -6.96
N LYS A 309 -56.86 -7.29 -6.61
CA LYS A 309 -58.30 -7.12 -6.69
C LYS A 309 -58.76 -7.05 -8.14
#